data_6a1084dc6ec8f26dae7977a8379abd0f
#
_entry.id   6a1084dc6ec8f26dae7977a8379abd0f
#
_cell.length_a   1.000
_cell.length_b   1.000
_cell.length_c   1.000
_cell.angle_alpha   90.00
_cell.angle_beta   90.00
_cell.angle_gamma   90.00
#
_symmetry.space_group_name_H-M   'P 1'
#
loop_
_entity.id
_entity.type
_entity.pdbx_description
1 polymer ?
#
loop_
_entity_poly.entity_id
_entity_poly.type
_entity_poly.pdbx_seq_one_letter_code
_entity_poly.pdbx_strand_id
1 'polypeptide(L)'
;IPGPDGQARVLSVEVLRAMQENLHVLHSSILDEQIDAQSELSSEFWRGRPPTWAELQAGVDIEREINPRLITLLEEKLAAHRNQTVVLEHTPGAGGTTAALRAAWDLHKQYPVAVLHRYSSALAERVRELFQVAERPVLLVADASELTETAREDLHRYFAANNCRVVLLYLRRSFALPDGGSAMSIASMNKTEARSFLQAYSSLTPDGRRRKELTKIAHQKDLDRYRVPFFFGLVTFEREFLGIDKFVASHLEGVRVAVRTVLEHLALVTIFSNGGISVALLKTLLGVDAKSELLIEDLIGAGPASLLIA
;
A
#
# COMPACT_ATOMS: atom_id res chain seq x y z
N ILE A 1 1.44 23.57 -2.50
CA ILE A 1 2.60 22.68 -2.66
C ILE A 1 3.90 23.47 -2.50
N PRO A 2 5.01 22.84 -2.04
CA PRO A 2 6.27 23.55 -1.82
C PRO A 2 6.95 23.95 -3.14
N GLY A 3 7.45 25.19 -3.21
CA GLY A 3 8.25 25.74 -4.31
C GLY A 3 9.76 25.81 -3.98
N PRO A 4 10.63 26.21 -4.95
CA PRO A 4 12.09 26.18 -4.79
C PRO A 4 12.64 27.18 -3.77
N ASP A 5 11.92 28.25 -3.57
CA ASP A 5 12.23 29.38 -2.68
C ASP A 5 11.70 29.17 -1.24
N GLY A 6 11.11 28.00 -0.93
CA GLY A 6 10.44 27.71 0.33
C GLY A 6 9.04 28.33 0.45
N GLN A 7 8.57 29.07 -0.57
CA GLN A 7 7.22 29.60 -0.61
C GLN A 7 6.24 28.56 -1.17
N ALA A 8 4.99 28.61 -0.70
CA ALA A 8 3.94 27.76 -1.24
C ALA A 8 3.55 28.18 -2.64
N ARG A 9 3.46 27.23 -3.55
CA ARG A 9 2.87 27.41 -4.89
C ARG A 9 1.40 26.98 -4.85
N VAL A 10 0.56 27.75 -5.54
CA VAL A 10 -0.88 27.49 -5.59
C VAL A 10 -1.20 26.68 -6.84
N LEU A 11 -1.87 25.55 -6.66
CA LEU A 11 -2.52 24.82 -7.74
C LEU A 11 -3.91 25.43 -7.97
N SER A 12 -4.29 25.69 -9.21
CA SER A 12 -5.67 26.10 -9.48
C SER A 12 -6.62 24.94 -9.17
N VAL A 13 -7.88 25.26 -8.88
CA VAL A 13 -8.89 24.26 -8.56
C VAL A 13 -9.11 23.30 -9.74
N GLU A 14 -9.05 23.80 -10.97
CA GLU A 14 -9.19 23.00 -12.19
C GLU A 14 -8.05 22.01 -12.35
N VAL A 15 -6.80 22.46 -12.13
CA VAL A 15 -5.61 21.62 -12.18
C VAL A 15 -5.66 20.54 -11.10
N LEU A 16 -6.00 20.93 -9.87
CA LEU A 16 -6.11 19.96 -8.78
C LEU A 16 -7.18 18.90 -9.04
N ARG A 17 -8.38 19.32 -9.49
CA ARG A 17 -9.44 18.37 -9.87
C ARG A 17 -9.03 17.43 -10.98
N ALA A 18 -8.36 17.95 -12.00
CA ALA A 18 -7.85 17.13 -13.07
C ALA A 18 -6.81 16.10 -12.57
N MET A 19 -5.94 16.49 -11.64
CA MET A 19 -4.98 15.57 -11.02
C MET A 19 -5.67 14.50 -10.15
N GLN A 20 -6.73 14.86 -9.45
CA GLN A 20 -7.47 13.95 -8.56
C GLN A 20 -8.12 12.76 -9.29
N GLU A 21 -8.24 12.78 -10.61
CA GLU A 21 -8.67 11.60 -11.39
C GLU A 21 -7.67 10.43 -11.30
N ASN A 22 -6.40 10.72 -11.06
CA ASN A 22 -5.30 9.75 -11.08
C ASN A 22 -4.44 9.79 -9.83
N LEU A 23 -4.31 10.96 -9.20
CA LEU A 23 -3.32 11.26 -8.19
C LEU A 23 -3.96 11.86 -6.94
N HIS A 24 -3.51 11.42 -5.79
CA HIS A 24 -3.65 12.18 -4.55
C HIS A 24 -2.43 13.09 -4.40
N VAL A 25 -2.59 14.37 -4.69
CA VAL A 25 -1.53 15.38 -4.50
C VAL A 25 -1.57 15.86 -3.06
N LEU A 26 -0.44 15.79 -2.35
CA LEU A 26 -0.34 16.30 -0.98
C LEU A 26 -0.13 17.81 -1.02
N HIS A 27 -1.06 18.54 -0.42
CA HIS A 27 -1.07 20.00 -0.33
C HIS A 27 -1.44 20.45 1.08
N SER A 28 -1.21 21.72 1.40
CA SER A 28 -1.39 22.25 2.75
C SER A 28 -2.81 22.12 3.31
N SER A 29 -3.83 22.11 2.44
CA SER A 29 -5.25 22.02 2.84
C SER A 29 -5.80 20.59 2.78
N ILE A 30 -4.97 19.58 2.50
CA ILE A 30 -5.46 18.19 2.33
C ILE A 30 -6.13 17.64 3.59
N LEU A 31 -5.76 18.17 4.75
CA LEU A 31 -6.33 17.77 6.05
C LEU A 31 -7.70 18.39 6.31
N ASP A 32 -7.94 19.58 5.77
CA ASP A 32 -9.22 20.28 5.94
C ASP A 32 -10.35 19.48 5.26
N GLU A 33 -10.02 18.72 4.19
CA GLU A 33 -10.95 17.87 3.47
C GLU A 33 -11.29 16.55 4.23
N GLN A 34 -10.50 16.19 5.26
CA GLN A 34 -10.62 14.92 5.98
C GLN A 34 -11.14 15.03 7.43
N ILE A 35 -11.38 16.25 7.93
CA ILE A 35 -11.71 16.50 9.35
C ILE A 35 -13.03 15.85 9.78
N ASP A 36 -14.00 15.68 8.88
CA ASP A 36 -15.33 15.18 9.23
C ASP A 36 -15.40 13.65 9.49
N ALA A 37 -14.31 12.92 9.24
CA ALA A 37 -14.29 11.46 9.31
C ALA A 37 -13.56 10.86 10.54
N GLN A 38 -13.17 11.65 11.52
CA GLN A 38 -12.11 11.28 12.50
C GLN A 38 -12.45 10.25 13.59
N SER A 39 -13.72 9.94 13.91
CA SER A 39 -14.02 9.12 15.10
C SER A 39 -14.06 7.60 14.90
N GLU A 40 -14.29 7.11 13.67
CA GLU A 40 -14.33 5.66 13.38
C GLU A 40 -13.09 5.12 12.65
N LEU A 41 -12.22 6.01 12.16
CA LEU A 41 -11.16 5.69 11.20
C LEU A 41 -10.02 4.84 11.78
N SER A 42 -9.63 5.03 13.02
CA SER A 42 -8.47 4.34 13.59
C SER A 42 -8.66 2.81 13.71
N SER A 43 -9.89 2.34 13.94
CA SER A 43 -10.15 0.89 14.06
C SER A 43 -9.93 0.15 12.75
N GLU A 44 -10.30 0.75 11.62
CA GLU A 44 -10.12 0.16 10.29
C GLU A 44 -8.64 0.13 9.86
N PHE A 45 -7.87 1.17 10.21
CA PHE A 45 -6.42 1.17 10.00
C PHE A 45 -5.75 -0.04 10.69
N TRP A 46 -6.08 -0.26 11.97
CA TRP A 46 -5.53 -1.39 12.73
C TRP A 46 -5.96 -2.76 12.19
N ARG A 47 -7.04 -2.82 11.41
CA ARG A 47 -7.49 -4.03 10.70
C ARG A 47 -6.81 -4.24 9.35
N GLY A 48 -5.99 -3.29 8.89
CA GLY A 48 -5.18 -3.41 7.68
C GLY A 48 -5.55 -2.48 6.53
N ARG A 49 -6.51 -1.56 6.70
CA ARG A 49 -6.75 -0.50 5.72
C ARG A 49 -5.51 0.42 5.64
N PRO A 50 -5.15 0.93 4.45
CA PRO A 50 -4.12 1.97 4.35
C PRO A 50 -4.44 3.19 5.23
N PRO A 51 -3.42 3.85 5.81
CA PRO A 51 -3.64 5.02 6.65
C PRO A 51 -4.16 6.20 5.82
N THR A 52 -5.01 7.01 6.42
CA THR A 52 -5.37 8.34 5.90
C THR A 52 -4.28 9.36 6.25
N TRP A 53 -4.29 10.50 5.58
CA TRP A 53 -3.35 11.59 5.90
C TRP A 53 -3.55 12.14 7.31
N ALA A 54 -4.79 12.19 7.79
CA ALA A 54 -5.11 12.58 9.16
C ALA A 54 -4.54 11.59 10.20
N GLU A 55 -4.60 10.29 9.94
CA GLU A 55 -4.01 9.27 10.81
C GLU A 55 -2.48 9.34 10.81
N LEU A 56 -1.87 9.60 9.65
CA LEU A 56 -0.42 9.84 9.57
C LEU A 56 -0.02 11.11 10.32
N GLN A 57 -0.78 12.20 10.21
CA GLN A 57 -0.54 13.41 10.97
C GLN A 57 -0.63 13.17 12.47
N ALA A 58 -1.63 12.42 12.90
CA ALA A 58 -1.84 12.07 14.31
C ALA A 58 -0.81 11.06 14.85
N GLY A 59 0.04 10.48 13.98
CA GLY A 59 1.03 9.47 14.39
C GLY A 59 0.38 8.17 14.86
N VAL A 60 -0.76 7.78 14.27
CA VAL A 60 -1.46 6.53 14.62
C VAL A 60 -0.67 5.30 14.18
N ASP A 61 0.08 5.40 13.08
CA ASP A 61 0.91 4.33 12.58
C ASP A 61 2.16 4.10 13.46
N ILE A 62 2.63 2.87 13.46
CA ILE A 62 3.88 2.52 14.14
C ILE A 62 5.01 2.64 13.11
N GLU A 63 5.93 3.56 13.36
CA GLU A 63 7.09 3.75 12.49
C GLU A 63 7.94 2.47 12.41
N ARG A 64 8.23 2.05 11.17
CA ARG A 64 9.11 0.91 10.88
C ARG A 64 10.57 1.39 10.85
N GLU A 65 11.51 0.55 11.25
CA GLU A 65 12.95 0.86 11.20
C GLU A 65 13.45 1.22 9.79
N ILE A 66 12.74 0.81 8.76
CA ILE A 66 13.06 1.15 7.38
C ILE A 66 12.74 2.61 7.05
N ASN A 67 11.76 3.25 7.73
CA ASN A 67 11.26 4.57 7.35
C ASN A 67 12.36 5.64 7.32
N PRO A 68 13.20 5.80 8.36
CA PRO A 68 14.30 6.79 8.32
C PRO A 68 15.26 6.56 7.14
N ARG A 69 15.57 5.30 6.83
CA ARG A 69 16.45 4.95 5.71
C ARG A 69 15.79 5.24 4.36
N LEU A 70 14.49 4.96 4.23
CA LEU A 70 13.73 5.25 3.03
C LEU A 70 13.64 6.75 2.78
N ILE A 71 13.35 7.54 3.82
CA ILE A 71 13.30 9.00 3.74
C ILE A 71 14.65 9.56 3.30
N THR A 72 15.74 9.18 3.98
CA THR A 72 17.09 9.61 3.62
C THR A 72 17.44 9.30 2.16
N LEU A 73 17.12 8.09 1.70
CA LEU A 73 17.34 7.69 0.30
C LEU A 73 16.51 8.53 -0.67
N LEU A 74 15.24 8.79 -0.36
CA LEU A 74 14.37 9.59 -1.21
C LEU A 74 14.85 11.05 -1.26
N GLU A 75 15.26 11.64 -0.15
CA GLU A 75 15.85 12.98 -0.10
C GLU A 75 17.12 13.08 -0.96
N GLU A 76 18.02 12.10 -0.85
CA GLU A 76 19.22 12.03 -1.69
C GLU A 76 18.87 11.98 -3.19
N LYS A 77 17.87 11.15 -3.56
CA LYS A 77 17.44 11.03 -4.95
C LYS A 77 16.75 12.29 -5.46
N LEU A 78 15.91 12.92 -4.64
CA LEU A 78 15.26 14.20 -4.98
C LEU A 78 16.28 15.33 -5.13
N ALA A 79 17.29 15.38 -4.26
CA ALA A 79 18.37 16.37 -4.36
C ALA A 79 19.28 16.17 -5.58
N ALA A 80 19.36 14.97 -6.13
CA ALA A 80 20.19 14.69 -7.32
C ALA A 80 19.65 15.30 -8.62
N HIS A 81 18.45 15.89 -8.61
CA HIS A 81 17.82 16.58 -9.73
C HIS A 81 17.77 15.78 -11.05
N ARG A 82 17.56 14.49 -10.97
CA ARG A 82 17.39 13.59 -12.12
C ARG A 82 16.31 12.57 -11.88
N ASN A 83 15.78 11.99 -12.97
CA ASN A 83 14.78 10.93 -12.88
C ASN A 83 15.38 9.67 -12.32
N GLN A 84 14.76 9.13 -11.27
CA GLN A 84 15.21 7.92 -10.61
C GLN A 84 13.99 7.12 -10.12
N THR A 85 14.18 5.81 -10.00
CA THR A 85 13.21 4.92 -9.35
C THR A 85 13.83 4.32 -8.09
N VAL A 86 13.13 4.42 -6.98
CA VAL A 86 13.40 3.70 -5.75
C VAL A 86 12.37 2.59 -5.64
N VAL A 87 12.81 1.34 -5.65
CA VAL A 87 11.92 0.19 -5.50
C VAL A 87 11.86 -0.18 -4.03
N LEU A 88 10.64 -0.18 -3.47
CA LEU A 88 10.35 -0.69 -2.14
C LEU A 88 9.67 -2.05 -2.29
N GLU A 89 10.42 -3.12 -2.05
CA GLU A 89 9.88 -4.47 -2.05
C GLU A 89 9.31 -4.82 -0.68
N HIS A 90 8.15 -5.46 -0.66
CA HIS A 90 7.57 -5.87 0.62
C HIS A 90 6.80 -7.19 0.49
N THR A 91 6.83 -7.97 1.56
CA THR A 91 5.93 -9.13 1.64
C THR A 91 4.50 -8.66 1.95
N PRO A 92 3.47 -9.41 1.50
CA PRO A 92 2.08 -9.11 1.84
C PRO A 92 1.87 -8.95 3.36
N GLY A 93 1.12 -7.94 3.74
CA GLY A 93 0.83 -7.67 5.15
C GLY A 93 1.99 -7.09 5.97
N ALA A 94 3.17 -6.87 5.37
CA ALA A 94 4.34 -6.34 6.07
C ALA A 94 4.29 -4.82 6.33
N GLY A 95 3.27 -4.11 5.82
CA GLY A 95 3.12 -2.66 6.00
C GLY A 95 3.89 -1.82 4.99
N GLY A 96 4.18 -2.36 3.79
CA GLY A 96 4.90 -1.62 2.74
C GLY A 96 4.18 -0.35 2.30
N THR A 97 2.88 -0.43 2.06
CA THR A 97 2.05 0.73 1.71
C THR A 97 2.07 1.79 2.83
N THR A 98 1.92 1.37 4.09
CA THR A 98 1.99 2.29 5.23
C THR A 98 3.33 3.00 5.31
N ALA A 99 4.44 2.27 5.14
CA ALA A 99 5.79 2.85 5.16
C ALA A 99 5.99 3.86 4.02
N ALA A 100 5.50 3.56 2.82
CA ALA A 100 5.59 4.47 1.67
C ALA A 100 4.75 5.73 1.87
N LEU A 101 3.51 5.60 2.37
CA LEU A 101 2.63 6.74 2.65
C LEU A 101 3.19 7.59 3.80
N ARG A 102 3.80 7.00 4.81
CA ARG A 102 4.53 7.72 5.87
C ARG A 102 5.68 8.53 5.28
N ALA A 103 6.52 7.94 4.44
CA ALA A 103 7.61 8.67 3.77
C ALA A 103 7.08 9.80 2.87
N ALA A 104 5.99 9.57 2.15
CA ALA A 104 5.31 10.60 1.36
C ALA A 104 4.83 11.76 2.24
N TRP A 105 4.20 11.44 3.39
CA TRP A 105 3.74 12.42 4.37
C TRP A 105 4.89 13.24 4.96
N ASP A 106 5.99 12.60 5.34
CA ASP A 106 7.11 13.29 5.97
C ASP A 106 7.84 14.23 4.99
N LEU A 107 7.85 13.86 3.69
CA LEU A 107 8.51 14.64 2.64
C LEU A 107 7.64 15.75 2.01
N HIS A 108 6.29 15.70 2.18
CA HIS A 108 5.39 16.61 1.46
C HIS A 108 5.56 18.11 1.80
N LYS A 109 6.13 18.42 2.95
CA LYS A 109 6.43 19.82 3.34
C LYS A 109 7.64 20.39 2.62
N GLN A 110 8.51 19.52 2.10
CA GLN A 110 9.74 19.91 1.43
C GLN A 110 9.68 19.73 -0.08
N TYR A 111 8.94 18.73 -0.56
CA TYR A 111 8.84 18.36 -1.97
C TYR A 111 7.38 18.24 -2.40
N PRO A 112 7.04 18.52 -3.67
CA PRO A 112 5.74 18.17 -4.22
C PRO A 112 5.61 16.64 -4.25
N VAL A 113 4.57 16.12 -3.61
CA VAL A 113 4.30 14.69 -3.48
C VAL A 113 2.96 14.36 -4.09
N ALA A 114 2.93 13.31 -4.91
CA ALA A 114 1.72 12.73 -5.46
C ALA A 114 1.71 11.21 -5.29
N VAL A 115 0.55 10.65 -4.96
CA VAL A 115 0.33 9.21 -4.84
C VAL A 115 -0.62 8.75 -5.91
N LEU A 116 -0.19 7.81 -6.73
CA LEU A 116 -1.00 7.23 -7.80
C LEU A 116 -2.07 6.32 -7.19
N HIS A 117 -3.33 6.52 -7.56
CA HIS A 117 -4.43 5.65 -7.20
C HIS A 117 -5.13 5.01 -8.42
N ARG A 118 -4.86 5.53 -9.63
CA ARG A 118 -5.36 4.96 -10.88
C ARG A 118 -4.45 5.36 -12.04
N TYR A 119 -3.96 4.39 -12.78
CA TYR A 119 -3.21 4.65 -14.00
C TYR A 119 -4.13 5.12 -15.14
N SER A 120 -3.66 6.11 -15.89
CA SER A 120 -4.23 6.51 -17.20
C SER A 120 -3.14 7.07 -18.11
N SER A 121 -3.44 7.20 -19.40
CA SER A 121 -2.53 7.84 -20.36
C SER A 121 -2.22 9.31 -20.05
N ALA A 122 -3.07 10.00 -19.27
CA ALA A 122 -2.87 11.39 -18.85
C ALA A 122 -1.88 11.53 -17.68
N LEU A 123 -1.49 10.42 -17.01
CA LEU A 123 -0.65 10.48 -15.81
C LEU A 123 0.66 11.24 -16.02
N ALA A 124 1.34 10.97 -17.13
CA ALA A 124 2.63 11.61 -17.45
C ALA A 124 2.51 13.14 -17.52
N GLU A 125 1.44 13.62 -18.17
CA GLU A 125 1.15 15.05 -18.32
C GLU A 125 0.79 15.69 -16.98
N ARG A 126 -0.03 15.01 -16.15
CA ARG A 126 -0.40 15.49 -14.81
C ARG A 126 0.83 15.68 -13.90
N VAL A 127 1.73 14.71 -13.90
CA VAL A 127 2.98 14.80 -13.12
C VAL A 127 3.90 15.91 -13.66
N ARG A 128 3.96 16.08 -14.97
CA ARG A 128 4.69 17.19 -15.60
C ARG A 128 4.13 18.55 -15.18
N GLU A 129 2.82 18.70 -15.19
CA GLU A 129 2.13 19.91 -14.75
C GLU A 129 2.42 20.23 -13.26
N LEU A 130 2.38 19.22 -12.40
CA LEU A 130 2.79 19.36 -11.00
C LEU A 130 4.23 19.84 -10.85
N PHE A 131 5.15 19.25 -11.64
CA PHE A 131 6.55 19.66 -11.67
C PHE A 131 6.71 21.11 -12.13
N GLN A 132 6.00 21.53 -13.18
CA GLN A 132 6.05 22.88 -13.71
C GLN A 132 5.57 23.93 -12.71
N VAL A 133 4.49 23.65 -11.98
CA VAL A 133 3.98 24.56 -10.94
C VAL A 133 4.92 24.62 -9.74
N ALA A 134 5.42 23.47 -9.31
CA ALA A 134 6.29 23.38 -8.13
C ALA A 134 7.72 23.88 -8.42
N GLU A 135 8.20 23.78 -9.66
CA GLU A 135 9.60 24.03 -10.06
C GLU A 135 10.63 23.23 -9.24
N ARG A 136 10.19 22.14 -8.66
CA ARG A 136 10.99 21.22 -7.81
C ARG A 136 10.79 19.77 -8.23
N PRO A 137 11.78 18.89 -7.99
CA PRO A 137 11.61 17.46 -8.21
C PRO A 137 10.37 16.94 -7.51
N VAL A 138 9.57 16.13 -8.21
CA VAL A 138 8.32 15.53 -7.71
C VAL A 138 8.63 14.15 -7.15
N LEU A 139 8.12 13.84 -5.97
CA LEU A 139 8.01 12.47 -5.48
C LEU A 139 6.68 11.88 -5.95
N LEU A 140 6.75 10.87 -6.83
CA LEU A 140 5.60 10.09 -7.26
C LEU A 140 5.64 8.73 -6.56
N VAL A 141 4.59 8.40 -5.82
CA VAL A 141 4.45 7.08 -5.17
C VAL A 141 3.46 6.25 -5.97
N ALA A 142 3.83 5.04 -6.35
CA ALA A 142 2.97 4.14 -7.12
C ALA A 142 3.14 2.68 -6.69
N ASP A 143 2.03 1.95 -6.58
CA ASP A 143 2.02 0.50 -6.39
C ASP A 143 2.09 -0.22 -7.74
N ALA A 144 2.73 -1.38 -7.79
CA ALA A 144 2.84 -2.21 -8.99
C ALA A 144 1.48 -2.75 -9.47
N SER A 145 0.46 -2.76 -8.63
CA SER A 145 -0.92 -3.08 -9.04
C SER A 145 -1.53 -2.01 -9.93
N GLU A 146 -1.16 -0.74 -9.71
CA GLU A 146 -1.66 0.40 -10.48
C GLU A 146 -0.76 0.77 -11.65
N LEU A 147 0.55 0.57 -11.52
CA LEU A 147 1.54 0.96 -12.50
C LEU A 147 2.38 -0.25 -12.93
N THR A 148 2.10 -0.78 -14.13
CA THR A 148 2.88 -1.90 -14.68
C THR A 148 4.33 -1.50 -14.99
N GLU A 149 5.23 -2.47 -15.08
CA GLU A 149 6.64 -2.25 -15.43
C GLU A 149 6.79 -1.50 -16.77
N THR A 150 6.01 -1.89 -17.79
CA THR A 150 6.03 -1.22 -19.10
C THR A 150 5.57 0.23 -18.97
N ALA A 151 4.47 0.50 -18.27
CA ALA A 151 3.99 1.86 -18.04
C ALA A 151 4.99 2.69 -17.24
N ARG A 152 5.69 2.10 -16.28
CA ARG A 152 6.78 2.73 -15.52
C ARG A 152 7.93 3.18 -16.43
N GLU A 153 8.35 2.31 -17.36
CA GLU A 153 9.40 2.64 -18.32
C GLU A 153 8.99 3.73 -19.29
N ASP A 154 7.72 3.70 -19.74
CA ASP A 154 7.15 4.76 -20.59
C ASP A 154 7.13 6.11 -19.88
N LEU A 155 6.70 6.14 -18.61
CA LEU A 155 6.74 7.35 -17.78
C LEU A 155 8.17 7.87 -17.65
N HIS A 156 9.13 6.99 -17.38
CA HIS A 156 10.53 7.40 -17.22
C HIS A 156 11.09 8.04 -18.51
N ARG A 157 10.77 7.44 -19.66
CA ARG A 157 11.14 7.99 -20.99
C ARG A 157 10.48 9.36 -21.23
N TYR A 158 9.19 9.48 -20.91
CA TYR A 158 8.47 10.73 -21.05
C TYR A 158 9.07 11.85 -20.18
N PHE A 159 9.33 11.59 -18.91
CA PHE A 159 9.91 12.57 -18.00
C PHE A 159 11.31 13.01 -18.45
N ALA A 160 12.14 12.07 -18.91
CA ALA A 160 13.46 12.39 -19.45
C ALA A 160 13.36 13.29 -20.68
N ALA A 161 12.48 12.97 -21.63
CA ALA A 161 12.28 13.76 -22.86
C ALA A 161 11.77 15.19 -22.60
N ASN A 162 11.02 15.39 -21.50
CA ASN A 162 10.43 16.68 -21.13
C ASN A 162 11.19 17.42 -20.03
N ASN A 163 12.41 17.00 -19.66
CA ASN A 163 13.20 17.56 -18.56
C ASN A 163 12.40 17.65 -17.23
N CYS A 164 11.44 16.79 -17.04
CA CYS A 164 10.66 16.69 -15.83
C CYS A 164 11.42 15.83 -14.81
N ARG A 165 11.67 16.37 -13.63
CA ARG A 165 12.47 15.69 -12.58
C ARG A 165 11.53 14.98 -11.63
N VAL A 166 11.53 13.66 -11.69
CA VAL A 166 10.65 12.80 -10.88
C VAL A 166 11.45 11.70 -10.20
N VAL A 167 11.24 11.55 -8.92
CA VAL A 167 11.66 10.36 -8.18
C VAL A 167 10.43 9.49 -7.99
N LEU A 168 10.44 8.31 -8.57
CA LEU A 168 9.36 7.34 -8.42
C LEU A 168 9.69 6.39 -7.26
N LEU A 169 8.89 6.43 -6.20
CA LEU A 169 8.85 5.38 -5.19
C LEU A 169 7.87 4.30 -5.67
N TYR A 170 8.42 3.18 -6.13
CA TYR A 170 7.67 2.08 -6.71
C TYR A 170 7.54 0.93 -5.73
N LEU A 171 6.32 0.65 -5.27
CA LEU A 171 6.01 -0.43 -4.36
C LEU A 171 5.81 -1.72 -5.14
N ARG A 172 6.54 -2.76 -4.75
CA ARG A 172 6.42 -4.08 -5.36
C ARG A 172 6.20 -5.15 -4.30
N ARG A 173 5.08 -5.87 -4.39
CA ARG A 173 4.86 -7.05 -3.56
C ARG A 173 5.77 -8.19 -4.04
N SER A 174 6.37 -8.89 -3.09
CA SER A 174 7.13 -10.09 -3.35
C SER A 174 6.93 -11.10 -2.23
N PHE A 175 6.65 -12.34 -2.58
CA PHE A 175 6.59 -13.43 -1.59
C PHE A 175 7.98 -14.00 -1.27
N ALA A 176 8.95 -13.79 -2.17
CA ALA A 176 10.34 -14.12 -1.97
C ALA A 176 11.16 -12.85 -2.13
N LEU A 177 11.59 -12.26 -1.02
CA LEU A 177 12.51 -11.13 -1.09
C LEU A 177 13.89 -11.63 -1.51
N PRO A 178 14.58 -10.93 -2.42
CA PRO A 178 15.92 -11.32 -2.83
C PRO A 178 16.88 -11.22 -1.65
N ASP A 179 17.61 -12.30 -1.40
CA ASP A 179 18.71 -12.31 -0.43
C ASP A 179 19.79 -11.32 -0.88
N GLY A 180 20.06 -10.29 -0.07
CA GLY A 180 21.20 -9.39 -0.27
C GLY A 180 21.08 -8.37 -1.42
N GLY A 181 19.90 -8.11 -1.96
CA GLY A 181 19.69 -7.11 -3.00
C GLY A 181 19.84 -5.67 -2.49
N SER A 182 20.27 -4.76 -3.38
CA SER A 182 20.36 -3.31 -3.12
C SER A 182 18.99 -2.62 -2.99
N ALA A 183 17.90 -3.35 -3.11
CA ALA A 183 16.54 -2.85 -3.00
C ALA A 183 16.16 -2.62 -1.53
N MET A 184 15.43 -1.56 -1.28
CA MET A 184 14.76 -1.36 0.00
C MET A 184 13.69 -2.46 0.17
N SER A 185 13.74 -3.22 1.25
CA SER A 185 12.82 -4.34 1.45
C SER A 185 12.22 -4.38 2.86
N ILE A 186 10.93 -4.72 2.92
CA ILE A 186 10.16 -4.90 4.16
C ILE A 186 9.66 -6.34 4.22
N ALA A 187 10.22 -7.09 5.14
CA ALA A 187 9.79 -8.44 5.48
C ALA A 187 9.07 -8.46 6.85
N SER A 188 9.21 -9.60 7.53
CA SER A 188 8.80 -9.70 8.92
C SER A 188 9.56 -8.70 9.81
N MET A 189 8.91 -8.26 10.86
CA MET A 189 9.48 -7.37 11.86
C MET A 189 10.61 -8.06 12.64
N ASN A 190 11.64 -7.32 12.97
CA ASN A 190 12.61 -7.75 13.97
C ASN A 190 11.98 -7.73 15.38
N LYS A 191 12.76 -8.17 16.38
CA LYS A 191 12.25 -8.27 17.76
C LYS A 191 11.91 -6.92 18.39
N THR A 192 12.61 -5.85 18.01
CA THR A 192 12.37 -4.50 18.54
C THR A 192 11.09 -3.94 17.99
N GLU A 193 10.92 -3.96 16.68
CA GLU A 193 9.67 -3.57 16.02
C GLU A 193 8.47 -4.39 16.56
N ALA A 194 8.63 -5.72 16.64
CA ALA A 194 7.56 -6.59 17.12
C ALA A 194 7.10 -6.27 18.55
N ARG A 195 7.98 -5.76 19.41
CA ARG A 195 7.60 -5.29 20.76
C ARG A 195 6.75 -4.03 20.70
N SER A 196 7.09 -3.06 19.84
CA SER A 196 6.28 -1.84 19.65
C SER A 196 4.89 -2.20 19.14
N PHE A 197 4.79 -3.10 18.18
CA PHE A 197 3.52 -3.61 17.68
C PHE A 197 2.75 -4.39 18.75
N LEU A 198 3.42 -5.25 19.53
CA LEU A 198 2.81 -5.96 20.67
C LEU A 198 2.20 -4.98 21.67
N GLN A 199 2.91 -3.93 22.03
CA GLN A 199 2.41 -2.90 22.95
C GLN A 199 1.17 -2.22 22.41
N ALA A 200 1.21 -1.73 21.16
CA ALA A 200 0.10 -1.03 20.53
C ALA A 200 -1.13 -1.93 20.40
N TYR A 201 -0.99 -3.12 19.82
CA TYR A 201 -2.13 -4.03 19.62
C TYR A 201 -2.67 -4.61 20.93
N SER A 202 -1.81 -4.79 21.95
CA SER A 202 -2.28 -5.22 23.28
C SER A 202 -3.15 -4.17 23.98
N SER A 203 -2.97 -2.88 23.68
CA SER A 203 -3.82 -1.82 24.20
C SER A 203 -5.20 -1.80 23.54
N LEU A 204 -5.31 -2.33 22.31
CA LEU A 204 -6.56 -2.39 21.55
C LEU A 204 -7.46 -3.56 21.91
N THR A 205 -6.96 -4.55 22.67
CA THR A 205 -7.76 -5.70 23.09
C THR A 205 -7.73 -5.91 24.61
N PRO A 206 -8.89 -6.02 25.27
CA PRO A 206 -8.97 -6.41 26.68
C PRO A 206 -8.76 -7.90 26.91
N ASP A 207 -8.86 -8.74 25.86
CA ASP A 207 -8.81 -10.21 25.96
C ASP A 207 -7.41 -10.73 26.29
N GLY A 208 -7.25 -11.34 27.45
CA GLY A 208 -5.99 -11.90 27.90
C GLY A 208 -5.47 -13.07 27.04
N ARG A 209 -6.37 -13.82 26.36
CA ARG A 209 -5.95 -14.91 25.44
C ARG A 209 -5.30 -14.29 24.20
N ARG A 210 -5.90 -13.25 23.61
CA ARG A 210 -5.35 -12.54 22.45
C ARG A 210 -3.99 -11.93 22.78
N ARG A 211 -3.84 -11.29 23.94
CA ARG A 211 -2.52 -10.76 24.38
C ARG A 211 -1.45 -11.84 24.48
N LYS A 212 -1.81 -13.06 24.94
CA LYS A 212 -0.88 -14.20 24.96
C LYS A 212 -0.47 -14.63 23.55
N GLU A 213 -1.40 -14.68 22.59
CA GLU A 213 -1.09 -15.01 21.19
C GLU A 213 -0.23 -13.92 20.53
N LEU A 214 -0.54 -12.65 20.73
CA LEU A 214 0.30 -11.52 20.28
C LEU A 214 1.72 -11.65 20.85
N THR A 215 1.84 -12.00 22.14
CA THR A 215 3.16 -12.21 22.79
C THR A 215 3.92 -13.37 22.16
N LYS A 216 3.25 -14.47 21.80
CA LYS A 216 3.89 -15.59 21.10
C LYS A 216 4.44 -15.14 19.74
N ILE A 217 3.63 -14.47 18.91
CA ILE A 217 4.05 -13.96 17.60
C ILE A 217 5.27 -13.03 17.74
N ALA A 218 5.25 -12.15 18.72
CA ALA A 218 6.37 -11.20 18.92
C ALA A 218 7.68 -11.85 19.34
N HIS A 219 7.64 -12.99 20.08
CA HIS A 219 8.83 -13.51 20.74
C HIS A 219 9.25 -14.91 20.27
N GLN A 220 8.35 -15.77 19.80
CA GLN A 220 8.71 -17.14 19.42
C GLN A 220 9.41 -17.15 18.07
N LYS A 221 10.52 -17.86 17.97
CA LYS A 221 11.38 -17.89 16.77
C LYS A 221 10.75 -18.62 15.59
N ASP A 222 10.00 -19.66 15.86
CA ASP A 222 9.26 -20.45 14.85
C ASP A 222 8.07 -19.71 14.23
N LEU A 223 7.69 -18.54 14.81
CA LEU A 223 6.64 -17.67 14.34
C LEU A 223 7.19 -16.40 13.64
N ASP A 224 8.46 -16.35 13.27
CA ASP A 224 9.09 -15.18 12.66
C ASP A 224 8.34 -14.71 11.39
N ARG A 225 7.86 -15.63 10.59
CA ARG A 225 7.07 -15.33 9.38
C ARG A 225 5.75 -14.61 9.65
N TYR A 226 5.22 -14.72 10.87
CA TYR A 226 3.98 -14.07 11.29
C TYR A 226 4.21 -12.72 11.98
N ARG A 227 5.46 -12.26 12.12
CA ARG A 227 5.76 -10.94 12.65
C ARG A 227 5.55 -9.86 11.61
N VAL A 228 4.33 -9.74 11.13
CA VAL A 228 3.91 -8.67 10.22
C VAL A 228 2.65 -8.00 10.77
N PRO A 229 2.42 -6.70 10.50
CA PRO A 229 1.27 -5.96 11.02
C PRO A 229 -0.07 -6.66 10.81
N PHE A 230 -0.25 -7.28 9.66
CA PHE A 230 -1.45 -8.01 9.32
C PHE A 230 -1.82 -9.10 10.34
N PHE A 231 -0.87 -9.91 10.81
CA PHE A 231 -1.17 -10.95 11.80
C PHE A 231 -1.46 -10.39 13.19
N PHE A 232 -0.87 -9.26 13.55
CA PHE A 232 -1.23 -8.56 14.78
C PHE A 232 -2.67 -8.08 14.71
N GLY A 233 -3.10 -7.53 13.56
CA GLY A 233 -4.49 -7.14 13.31
C GLY A 233 -5.46 -8.32 13.39
N LEU A 234 -5.17 -9.43 12.71
CA LEU A 234 -5.98 -10.65 12.76
C LEU A 234 -6.18 -11.15 14.20
N VAL A 235 -5.10 -11.30 14.96
CA VAL A 235 -5.19 -11.78 16.34
C VAL A 235 -6.00 -10.83 17.23
N THR A 236 -5.91 -9.53 16.97
CA THR A 236 -6.58 -8.53 17.81
C THR A 236 -8.07 -8.42 17.52
N PHE A 237 -8.47 -8.45 16.24
CA PHE A 237 -9.82 -8.07 15.84
C PHE A 237 -10.69 -9.24 15.38
N GLU A 238 -10.10 -10.32 14.87
CA GLU A 238 -10.87 -11.46 14.39
C GLU A 238 -11.53 -12.21 15.57
N ARG A 239 -12.85 -12.44 15.48
CA ARG A 239 -13.63 -12.95 16.61
C ARG A 239 -13.18 -14.34 17.08
N GLU A 240 -12.83 -15.22 16.15
CA GLU A 240 -12.50 -16.62 16.41
C GLU A 240 -11.12 -17.02 15.85
N PHE A 241 -10.13 -16.12 15.95
CA PHE A 241 -8.80 -16.42 15.44
C PHE A 241 -8.15 -17.55 16.26
N LEU A 242 -8.19 -18.77 15.70
CA LEU A 242 -7.58 -20.00 16.26
C LEU A 242 -6.28 -20.39 15.51
N GLY A 243 -5.68 -19.46 14.76
CA GLY A 243 -4.56 -19.69 13.87
C GLY A 243 -4.97 -19.54 12.39
N ILE A 244 -3.98 -19.30 11.52
CA ILE A 244 -4.25 -18.95 10.12
C ILE A 244 -4.94 -20.11 9.37
N ASP A 245 -4.52 -21.33 9.61
CA ASP A 245 -5.09 -22.49 8.91
C ASP A 245 -6.58 -22.65 9.23
N LYS A 246 -6.96 -22.46 10.49
CA LYS A 246 -8.36 -22.50 10.90
C LYS A 246 -9.14 -21.30 10.43
N PHE A 247 -8.52 -20.10 10.42
CA PHE A 247 -9.12 -18.89 9.87
C PHE A 247 -9.47 -19.07 8.39
N VAL A 248 -8.52 -19.53 7.58
CA VAL A 248 -8.76 -19.80 6.16
C VAL A 248 -9.80 -20.91 5.98
N ALA A 249 -9.68 -22.01 6.72
CA ALA A 249 -10.62 -23.12 6.63
C ALA A 249 -12.06 -22.70 6.93
N SER A 250 -12.27 -21.87 7.98
CA SER A 250 -13.62 -21.39 8.36
C SER A 250 -14.25 -20.51 7.26
N HIS A 251 -13.45 -19.71 6.54
CA HIS A 251 -13.94 -18.91 5.42
C HIS A 251 -14.19 -19.72 4.15
N LEU A 252 -13.56 -20.89 4.02
CA LEU A 252 -13.78 -21.82 2.91
C LEU A 252 -14.85 -22.88 3.20
N GLU A 253 -15.35 -22.96 4.43
CA GLU A 253 -16.40 -23.88 4.81
C GLU A 253 -17.72 -23.50 4.12
N GLY A 254 -18.36 -24.48 3.46
CA GLY A 254 -19.60 -24.28 2.71
C GLY A 254 -19.44 -23.54 1.37
N VAL A 255 -18.23 -23.12 1.00
CA VAL A 255 -17.97 -22.47 -0.30
C VAL A 255 -18.09 -23.49 -1.43
N ARG A 256 -18.84 -23.13 -2.49
CA ARG A 256 -18.98 -23.95 -3.70
C ARG A 256 -17.62 -24.31 -4.29
N VAL A 257 -17.47 -25.54 -4.78
CA VAL A 257 -16.20 -26.05 -5.35
C VAL A 257 -15.64 -25.10 -6.42
N ALA A 258 -16.48 -24.61 -7.33
CA ALA A 258 -16.06 -23.68 -8.38
C ALA A 258 -15.45 -22.38 -7.81
N VAL A 259 -16.07 -21.81 -6.79
CA VAL A 259 -15.56 -20.60 -6.10
C VAL A 259 -14.23 -20.88 -5.40
N ARG A 260 -14.13 -22.03 -4.71
CA ARG A 260 -12.90 -22.47 -4.07
C ARG A 260 -11.76 -22.60 -5.07
N THR A 261 -12.03 -23.21 -6.22
CA THR A 261 -11.05 -23.33 -7.32
C THR A 261 -10.57 -21.95 -7.81
N VAL A 262 -11.48 -20.98 -7.92
CA VAL A 262 -11.11 -19.58 -8.28
C VAL A 262 -10.21 -18.97 -7.22
N LEU A 263 -10.53 -19.09 -5.94
CA LEU A 263 -9.71 -18.57 -4.83
C LEU A 263 -8.31 -19.21 -4.82
N GLU A 264 -8.21 -20.51 -5.07
CA GLU A 264 -6.94 -21.23 -5.17
C GLU A 264 -6.09 -20.71 -6.35
N HIS A 265 -6.71 -20.46 -7.52
CA HIS A 265 -6.01 -19.87 -8.66
C HIS A 265 -5.61 -18.42 -8.43
N LEU A 266 -6.49 -17.61 -7.82
CA LEU A 266 -6.16 -16.25 -7.42
C LEU A 266 -4.97 -16.23 -6.46
N ALA A 267 -4.99 -17.07 -5.43
CA ALA A 267 -3.89 -17.18 -4.48
C ALA A 267 -2.58 -17.57 -5.18
N LEU A 268 -2.64 -18.57 -6.08
CA LEU A 268 -1.47 -19.01 -6.86
C LEU A 268 -0.91 -17.88 -7.74
N VAL A 269 -1.78 -17.19 -8.49
CA VAL A 269 -1.33 -16.09 -9.38
C VAL A 269 -0.76 -14.93 -8.56
N THR A 270 -1.37 -14.59 -7.44
CA THR A 270 -0.89 -13.50 -6.57
C THR A 270 0.53 -13.74 -6.04
N ILE A 271 0.94 -15.01 -5.88
CA ILE A 271 2.33 -15.36 -5.48
C ILE A 271 3.35 -14.97 -6.56
N PHE A 272 2.97 -15.08 -7.84
CA PHE A 272 3.90 -14.93 -8.97
C PHE A 272 3.69 -13.63 -9.77
N SER A 273 2.58 -12.94 -9.56
CA SER A 273 2.21 -11.75 -10.33
C SER A 273 1.47 -10.73 -9.47
N ASN A 274 1.79 -9.47 -9.68
CA ASN A 274 1.03 -8.34 -9.11
C ASN A 274 -0.18 -7.95 -9.98
N GLY A 275 -0.38 -8.61 -11.12
CA GLY A 275 -1.34 -8.21 -12.14
C GLY A 275 -2.72 -8.86 -12.05
N GLY A 276 -2.99 -9.69 -11.05
CA GLY A 276 -4.29 -10.38 -10.92
C GLY A 276 -4.59 -11.38 -12.06
N ILE A 277 -5.82 -11.85 -12.10
CA ILE A 277 -6.33 -12.75 -13.17
C ILE A 277 -7.33 -11.98 -14.03
N SER A 278 -7.24 -12.12 -15.36
CA SER A 278 -8.23 -11.51 -16.25
C SER A 278 -9.63 -12.12 -16.03
N VAL A 279 -10.67 -11.29 -16.14
CA VAL A 279 -12.07 -11.73 -16.03
C VAL A 279 -12.40 -12.81 -17.07
N ALA A 280 -11.79 -12.74 -18.26
CA ALA A 280 -11.98 -13.76 -19.31
C ALA A 280 -11.46 -15.13 -18.87
N LEU A 281 -10.28 -15.19 -18.22
CA LEU A 281 -9.73 -16.44 -17.69
C LEU A 281 -10.59 -16.95 -16.53
N LEU A 282 -11.06 -16.08 -15.63
CA LEU A 282 -11.99 -16.47 -14.56
C LEU A 282 -13.29 -17.07 -15.09
N LYS A 283 -13.89 -16.47 -16.12
CA LYS A 283 -15.08 -17.02 -16.79
C LYS A 283 -14.83 -18.42 -17.34
N THR A 284 -13.67 -18.61 -17.98
CA THR A 284 -13.28 -19.92 -18.52
C THR A 284 -13.13 -20.96 -17.42
N LEU A 285 -12.45 -20.62 -16.33
CA LEU A 285 -12.24 -21.52 -15.17
C LEU A 285 -13.56 -21.91 -14.50
N LEU A 286 -14.55 -21.03 -14.54
CA LEU A 286 -15.88 -21.25 -13.96
C LEU A 286 -16.87 -21.90 -14.89
N GLY A 287 -16.53 -22.08 -16.17
CA GLY A 287 -17.47 -22.53 -17.20
C GLY A 287 -18.62 -21.56 -17.45
N VAL A 288 -18.40 -20.27 -17.23
CA VAL A 288 -19.40 -19.21 -17.43
C VAL A 288 -19.26 -18.65 -18.85
N ASP A 289 -20.42 -18.36 -19.49
CA ASP A 289 -20.43 -17.77 -20.84
C ASP A 289 -19.64 -16.46 -20.86
N ALA A 290 -18.80 -16.30 -21.87
CA ALA A 290 -17.99 -15.10 -22.07
C ALA A 290 -18.81 -13.80 -22.14
N LYS A 291 -20.06 -13.88 -22.57
CA LYS A 291 -20.98 -12.73 -22.70
C LYS A 291 -21.74 -12.37 -21.41
N SER A 292 -21.74 -13.23 -20.38
CA SER A 292 -22.43 -12.93 -19.12
C SER A 292 -21.69 -11.82 -18.38
N GLU A 293 -22.40 -10.86 -17.83
CA GLU A 293 -21.85 -9.92 -16.84
C GLU A 293 -21.59 -10.71 -15.56
N LEU A 294 -20.32 -10.78 -15.17
CA LEU A 294 -19.88 -11.46 -13.96
C LEU A 294 -19.37 -10.40 -12.99
N LEU A 295 -20.12 -10.18 -11.92
CA LEU A 295 -19.61 -9.45 -10.76
C LEU A 295 -18.92 -10.47 -9.85
N ILE A 296 -17.68 -10.21 -9.52
CA ILE A 296 -16.85 -11.11 -8.68
C ILE A 296 -17.49 -11.27 -7.31
N GLU A 297 -18.07 -10.19 -6.78
CA GLU A 297 -18.76 -10.17 -5.50
C GLU A 297 -19.96 -11.13 -5.46
N ASP A 298 -20.73 -11.17 -6.54
CA ASP A 298 -21.89 -12.08 -6.67
C ASP A 298 -21.44 -13.55 -6.78
N LEU A 299 -20.27 -13.76 -7.33
CA LEU A 299 -19.70 -15.08 -7.50
C LEU A 299 -19.13 -15.66 -6.23
N ILE A 300 -18.36 -14.85 -5.52
CA ILE A 300 -17.54 -15.28 -4.37
C ILE A 300 -18.37 -15.24 -3.09
N GLY A 301 -19.34 -14.32 -2.99
CA GLY A 301 -20.10 -14.06 -1.76
C GLY A 301 -19.31 -13.29 -0.70
N ALA A 302 -20.00 -12.72 0.27
CA ALA A 302 -19.42 -11.82 1.26
C ALA A 302 -18.38 -12.48 2.18
N GLY A 303 -18.56 -13.75 2.54
CA GLY A 303 -17.64 -14.47 3.42
C GLY A 303 -16.26 -14.70 2.80
N PRO A 304 -16.17 -15.42 1.66
CA PRO A 304 -14.89 -15.64 0.96
C PRO A 304 -14.27 -14.37 0.38
N ALA A 305 -15.08 -13.34 0.06
CA ALA A 305 -14.56 -12.06 -0.42
C ALA A 305 -13.66 -11.38 0.61
N SER A 306 -13.86 -11.62 1.90
CA SER A 306 -12.99 -11.11 2.98
C SER A 306 -11.58 -11.70 2.97
N LEU A 307 -11.37 -12.83 2.29
CA LEU A 307 -10.03 -13.40 2.06
C LEU A 307 -9.27 -12.71 0.92
N LEU A 308 -9.98 -11.98 0.07
CA LEU A 308 -9.39 -11.18 -1.00
C LEU A 308 -9.02 -9.82 -0.42
N ILE A 309 -7.89 -9.77 0.26
CA ILE A 309 -7.35 -8.50 0.74
C ILE A 309 -6.76 -7.79 -0.47
N ALA A 310 -7.36 -6.67 -0.81
CA ALA A 310 -6.89 -5.80 -1.88
C ALA A 310 -5.51 -5.20 -1.59
#